data_a94a1fdecdc88ca4d58dde15aa52fbff
#
_entry.id   a94a1fdecdc88ca4d58dde15aa52fbff
#
_cell.length_a   1.000
_cell.length_b   1.000
_cell.length_c   1.000
_cell.angle_alpha   90.00
_cell.angle_beta   90.00
_cell.angle_gamma   90.00
#
_symmetry.space_group_name_H-M   'P 1'
#
loop_
_entity.id
_entity.type
_entity.pdbx_description
1 polymer ?
#
loop_
_entity_poly.entity_id
_entity_poly.type
_entity_poly.pdbx_seq_one_letter_code
_entity_poly.pdbx_strand_id
1 'polypeptide(L)'
;MRSLLVAAALLVAPITAFAESAPHEFLDDAKALLVIGACADGTPPEKVKAELVTKHCEKVKAAQEDYKKSWLSVAKPWFEAHVPKTVPKTVVYPFAGGDLSTALTVYPDADEITTLSLEPAGDPRAWSKLDNKQMKTALAVVEKEISSLYRSNFSVTMNMIGAMRGGQLPTQLIFSLTALKIHGYEPTSMRYFKLTKDGDITYLTDDDLAKIDKIKNVAAKNRALSNVEIKFKKSGGKEQTYRHVMANLDDDHIKKDPSALAHLDKKGTVAGMTKAASYLLTFGVFEKMRKYVIGHVEWMVSDSTGLPPKVGEPAGFEYETWGTYTASNMAAGGPVTPQWKELYKAQPKRELAFRFGYPDKKLNGHLIIMKKKK
;
A
#
# COMPACT_ATOMS: atom_id res chain seq x y z
N MET A 1 -4.69 74.85 34.64
CA MET A 1 -4.09 73.62 33.98
C MET A 1 -5.21 72.65 33.70
N ARG A 2 -5.63 72.50 32.46
CA ARG A 2 -6.69 71.56 32.03
C ARG A 2 -6.01 70.35 31.43
N SER A 3 -6.16 69.21 32.05
CA SER A 3 -5.66 67.87 31.53
C SER A 3 -6.67 67.36 30.50
N LEU A 4 -6.23 67.13 29.26
CA LEU A 4 -6.97 66.39 28.22
C LEU A 4 -6.66 64.89 28.41
N LEU A 5 -7.71 64.12 28.69
CA LEU A 5 -7.70 62.66 28.61
C LEU A 5 -8.01 62.28 27.15
N VAL A 6 -7.01 61.67 26.48
CA VAL A 6 -7.20 61.04 25.15
C VAL A 6 -7.61 59.60 25.39
N ALA A 7 -8.84 59.26 25.08
CA ALA A 7 -9.32 57.87 25.07
C ALA A 7 -8.95 57.23 23.74
N ALA A 8 -8.03 56.24 23.78
CA ALA A 8 -7.71 55.40 22.64
C ALA A 8 -8.75 54.27 22.52
N ALA A 9 -9.59 54.35 21.51
CA ALA A 9 -10.51 53.26 21.15
C ALA A 9 -9.74 52.16 20.40
N LEU A 10 -9.55 51.03 21.03
CA LEU A 10 -9.04 49.78 20.38
C LEU A 10 -10.15 49.20 19.51
N LEU A 11 -10.04 49.35 18.20
CA LEU A 11 -10.84 48.66 17.20
C LEU A 11 -10.38 47.19 17.18
N VAL A 12 -11.13 46.32 17.86
CA VAL A 12 -11.01 44.87 17.72
C VAL A 12 -11.72 44.46 16.45
N ALA A 13 -10.97 44.23 15.36
CA ALA A 13 -11.52 43.63 14.16
C ALA A 13 -11.92 42.17 14.46
N PRO A 14 -13.13 41.73 14.05
CA PRO A 14 -13.50 40.34 14.23
C PRO A 14 -12.59 39.47 13.34
N ILE A 15 -11.81 38.59 13.95
CA ILE A 15 -11.13 37.52 13.25
C ILE A 15 -12.23 36.56 12.80
N THR A 16 -12.64 36.68 11.54
CA THR A 16 -13.46 35.63 10.90
C THR A 16 -12.61 34.40 10.77
N ALA A 17 -12.70 33.52 11.75
CA ALA A 17 -12.20 32.13 11.61
C ALA A 17 -12.98 31.50 10.44
N PHE A 18 -12.34 31.40 9.28
CA PHE A 18 -12.86 30.53 8.23
C PHE A 18 -12.92 29.10 8.81
N ALA A 19 -14.14 28.62 9.01
CA ALA A 19 -14.33 27.23 9.38
C ALA A 19 -13.69 26.36 8.27
N GLU A 20 -12.65 25.62 8.61
CA GLU A 20 -12.00 24.69 7.69
C GLU A 20 -13.05 23.67 7.26
N SER A 21 -13.26 23.51 5.95
CA SER A 21 -14.27 22.58 5.44
C SER A 21 -13.94 21.16 5.90
N ALA A 22 -14.94 20.43 6.41
CA ALA A 22 -14.74 19.06 6.88
C ALA A 22 -14.22 18.14 5.75
N PRO A 23 -13.33 17.17 6.07
CA PRO A 23 -12.91 16.15 5.11
C PRO A 23 -14.10 15.39 4.55
N HIS A 24 -14.09 15.14 3.22
CA HIS A 24 -15.11 14.29 2.59
C HIS A 24 -14.90 12.81 2.96
N GLU A 25 -15.99 12.13 3.32
CA GLU A 25 -15.99 10.71 3.71
C GLU A 25 -16.54 9.84 2.58
N PHE A 26 -15.77 8.82 2.18
CA PHE A 26 -16.09 7.89 1.09
C PHE A 26 -16.46 6.49 1.60
N LEU A 27 -16.88 6.34 2.83
CA LEU A 27 -17.17 5.03 3.42
C LEU A 27 -18.26 4.26 2.65
N ASP A 28 -19.28 4.94 2.15
CA ASP A 28 -20.32 4.29 1.38
C ASP A 28 -19.84 3.78 0.02
N ASP A 29 -18.93 4.54 -0.64
CA ASP A 29 -18.27 4.07 -1.86
C ASP A 29 -17.35 2.88 -1.57
N ALA A 30 -16.63 2.87 -0.43
CA ALA A 30 -15.83 1.73 0.00
C ALA A 30 -16.68 0.48 0.18
N LYS A 31 -17.84 0.59 0.84
CA LYS A 31 -18.79 -0.52 1.01
C LYS A 31 -19.35 -1.01 -0.33
N ALA A 32 -19.70 -0.10 -1.23
CA ALA A 32 -20.13 -0.46 -2.57
C ALA A 32 -19.05 -1.24 -3.33
N LEU A 33 -17.80 -0.74 -3.32
CA LEU A 33 -16.67 -1.40 -3.99
C LEU A 33 -16.27 -2.74 -3.34
N LEU A 34 -16.46 -2.89 -2.02
CA LEU A 34 -16.30 -4.18 -1.35
C LEU A 34 -17.22 -5.23 -1.94
N VAL A 35 -18.50 -4.90 -2.17
CA VAL A 35 -19.47 -5.83 -2.77
C VAL A 35 -19.20 -6.03 -4.26
N ILE A 36 -19.07 -4.94 -5.02
CA ILE A 36 -18.96 -4.97 -6.48
C ILE A 36 -17.63 -5.57 -6.95
N GLY A 37 -16.50 -5.14 -6.37
CA GLY A 37 -15.15 -5.45 -6.86
C GLY A 37 -14.42 -6.48 -6.02
N ALA A 38 -14.48 -6.37 -4.70
CA ALA A 38 -13.81 -7.28 -3.76
C ALA A 38 -14.67 -8.52 -3.41
N CYS A 39 -15.93 -8.55 -3.83
CA CYS A 39 -16.84 -9.67 -3.64
C CYS A 39 -17.16 -10.01 -2.17
N ALA A 40 -17.25 -8.98 -1.33
CA ALA A 40 -17.81 -9.14 0.00
C ALA A 40 -19.30 -9.55 -0.08
N ASP A 41 -19.80 -10.18 0.98
CA ASP A 41 -21.20 -10.50 1.06
C ASP A 41 -22.02 -9.21 1.22
N GLY A 42 -23.17 -9.17 0.54
CA GLY A 42 -24.04 -7.99 0.51
C GLY A 42 -24.79 -7.86 -0.81
N THR A 43 -25.72 -6.92 -0.85
CA THR A 43 -26.48 -6.59 -2.06
C THR A 43 -25.74 -5.50 -2.84
N PRO A 44 -25.46 -5.71 -4.15
CA PRO A 44 -24.92 -4.64 -4.99
C PRO A 44 -25.86 -3.44 -4.99
N PRO A 45 -25.34 -2.21 -5.09
CA PRO A 45 -26.16 -1.02 -5.27
C PRO A 45 -27.14 -1.20 -6.46
N GLU A 46 -28.37 -0.69 -6.33
CA GLU A 46 -29.44 -0.85 -7.31
C GLU A 46 -29.04 -0.51 -8.75
N LYS A 47 -28.14 0.48 -8.90
CA LYS A 47 -27.62 0.91 -10.20
C LYS A 47 -26.75 -0.15 -10.91
N VAL A 48 -26.24 -1.15 -10.19
CA VAL A 48 -25.35 -2.19 -10.73
C VAL A 48 -26.11 -3.50 -10.84
N LYS A 49 -26.21 -4.05 -12.05
CA LYS A 49 -26.88 -5.34 -12.27
C LYS A 49 -26.23 -6.44 -11.45
N ALA A 50 -26.99 -7.05 -10.55
CA ALA A 50 -26.53 -8.12 -9.66
C ALA A 50 -25.89 -9.30 -10.43
N GLU A 51 -26.43 -9.65 -11.60
CA GLU A 51 -25.88 -10.72 -12.46
C GLU A 51 -24.42 -10.47 -12.87
N LEU A 52 -24.04 -9.20 -13.16
CA LEU A 52 -22.66 -8.86 -13.52
C LEU A 52 -21.72 -9.07 -12.34
N VAL A 53 -22.15 -8.66 -11.14
CA VAL A 53 -21.37 -8.84 -9.90
C VAL A 53 -21.27 -10.33 -9.56
N THR A 54 -22.35 -11.11 -9.66
CA THR A 54 -22.34 -12.54 -9.40
C THR A 54 -21.30 -13.26 -10.28
N LYS A 55 -21.34 -13.04 -11.60
CA LYS A 55 -20.39 -13.66 -12.54
C LYS A 55 -18.92 -13.27 -12.26
N HIS A 56 -18.68 -12.01 -11.93
CA HIS A 56 -17.37 -11.55 -11.51
C HIS A 56 -16.93 -12.25 -10.22
N CYS A 57 -17.81 -12.31 -9.24
CA CYS A 57 -17.48 -12.82 -7.91
C CYS A 57 -17.29 -14.34 -7.87
N GLU A 58 -17.88 -15.11 -8.76
CA GLU A 58 -17.59 -16.54 -8.89
C GLU A 58 -16.09 -16.81 -9.05
N LYS A 59 -15.45 -16.08 -9.96
CA LYS A 59 -14.02 -16.26 -10.26
C LYS A 59 -13.10 -15.60 -9.22
N VAL A 60 -13.47 -14.41 -8.74
CA VAL A 60 -12.69 -13.69 -7.73
C VAL A 60 -12.72 -14.44 -6.40
N LYS A 61 -13.86 -14.93 -5.95
CA LYS A 61 -13.98 -15.74 -4.73
C LYS A 61 -13.14 -17.02 -4.84
N ALA A 62 -13.15 -17.69 -6.01
CA ALA A 62 -12.31 -18.88 -6.23
C ALA A 62 -10.81 -18.56 -6.06
N ALA A 63 -10.33 -17.44 -6.63
CA ALA A 63 -8.93 -17.03 -6.47
C ALA A 63 -8.60 -16.64 -5.02
N GLN A 64 -9.52 -16.00 -4.30
CA GLN A 64 -9.35 -15.65 -2.88
C GLN A 64 -9.30 -16.90 -2.00
N GLU A 65 -10.16 -17.88 -2.23
CA GLU A 65 -10.18 -19.14 -1.46
C GLU A 65 -8.92 -19.99 -1.73
N ASP A 66 -8.47 -20.05 -2.99
CA ASP A 66 -7.20 -20.70 -3.32
C ASP A 66 -6.02 -20.04 -2.59
N TYR A 67 -5.97 -18.71 -2.58
CA TYR A 67 -4.95 -17.96 -1.83
C TYR A 67 -5.02 -18.22 -0.32
N LYS A 68 -6.21 -18.20 0.26
CA LYS A 68 -6.39 -18.50 1.68
C LYS A 68 -5.91 -19.91 2.02
N LYS A 69 -6.26 -20.89 1.20
CA LYS A 69 -5.92 -22.29 1.42
C LYS A 69 -4.44 -22.60 1.13
N SER A 70 -3.90 -22.10 0.04
CA SER A 70 -2.56 -22.47 -0.43
C SER A 70 -1.44 -21.61 0.18
N TRP A 71 -1.74 -20.38 0.56
CA TRP A 71 -0.73 -19.45 1.06
C TRP A 71 -1.00 -18.95 2.48
N LEU A 72 -2.16 -18.31 2.70
CA LEU A 72 -2.43 -17.64 3.97
C LEU A 72 -2.48 -18.60 5.15
N SER A 73 -3.05 -19.80 4.96
CA SER A 73 -3.13 -20.84 6.01
C SER A 73 -1.77 -21.34 6.48
N VAL A 74 -0.74 -21.21 5.67
CA VAL A 74 0.65 -21.62 5.99
C VAL A 74 1.49 -20.42 6.43
N ALA A 75 1.39 -19.31 5.69
CA ALA A 75 2.20 -18.13 5.94
C ALA A 75 1.82 -17.43 7.25
N LYS A 76 0.53 -17.30 7.54
CA LYS A 76 0.06 -16.58 8.74
C LYS A 76 0.61 -17.17 10.03
N PRO A 77 0.43 -18.46 10.36
CA PRO A 77 1.01 -19.05 11.59
C PRO A 77 2.53 -18.97 11.61
N TRP A 78 3.18 -19.06 10.45
CA TRP A 78 4.63 -18.90 10.36
C TRP A 78 5.06 -17.48 10.79
N PHE A 79 4.43 -16.43 10.26
CA PHE A 79 4.73 -15.05 10.65
C PHE A 79 4.37 -14.78 12.12
N GLU A 80 3.26 -15.31 12.62
CA GLU A 80 2.88 -15.21 14.03
C GLU A 80 3.95 -15.80 14.97
N ALA A 81 4.66 -16.85 14.53
CA ALA A 81 5.74 -17.48 15.29
C ALA A 81 7.09 -16.74 15.16
N HIS A 82 7.36 -16.05 14.04
CA HIS A 82 8.68 -15.50 13.73
C HIS A 82 8.77 -13.98 13.80
N VAL A 83 7.65 -13.26 13.77
CA VAL A 83 7.62 -11.81 13.94
C VAL A 83 7.51 -11.45 15.41
N PRO A 84 8.52 -10.82 16.03
CA PRO A 84 8.47 -10.43 17.43
C PRO A 84 7.31 -9.47 17.71
N LYS A 85 6.65 -9.62 18.86
CA LYS A 85 5.57 -8.69 19.28
C LYS A 85 6.07 -7.27 19.57
N THR A 86 7.38 -7.10 19.72
CA THR A 86 8.07 -5.83 20.00
C THR A 86 8.44 -5.03 18.76
N VAL A 87 8.16 -5.53 17.56
CA VAL A 87 8.40 -4.75 16.32
C VAL A 87 7.58 -3.46 16.32
N PRO A 88 8.08 -2.38 15.71
CA PRO A 88 7.32 -1.15 15.57
C PRO A 88 5.93 -1.39 14.96
N LYS A 89 4.93 -0.70 15.52
CA LYS A 89 3.53 -0.83 15.06
C LYS A 89 3.19 0.06 13.87
N THR A 90 4.10 0.93 13.48
CA THR A 90 4.05 1.67 12.23
C THR A 90 4.87 0.92 11.17
N VAL A 91 4.22 0.58 10.06
CA VAL A 91 4.81 -0.22 8.98
C VAL A 91 4.92 0.61 7.71
N VAL A 92 6.08 0.56 7.07
CA VAL A 92 6.31 1.18 5.75
C VAL A 92 6.67 0.11 4.73
N TYR A 93 5.91 0.06 3.63
CA TYR A 93 6.10 -0.87 2.53
C TYR A 93 6.29 -0.11 1.21
N PRO A 94 7.53 0.33 0.90
CA PRO A 94 7.84 0.94 -0.39
C PRO A 94 7.73 -0.10 -1.51
N PHE A 95 7.36 0.36 -2.70
CA PHE A 95 7.22 -0.47 -3.90
C PHE A 95 6.20 -1.60 -3.75
N ALA A 96 5.15 -1.36 -2.96
CA ALA A 96 4.19 -2.39 -2.56
C ALA A 96 3.24 -2.83 -3.68
N GLY A 97 2.98 -1.98 -4.69
CA GLY A 97 1.88 -2.23 -5.63
C GLY A 97 0.56 -2.45 -4.89
N GLY A 98 -0.20 -3.49 -5.25
CA GLY A 98 -1.48 -3.84 -4.62
C GLY A 98 -1.38 -4.80 -3.42
N ASP A 99 -0.19 -5.03 -2.85
CA ASP A 99 0.08 -6.15 -1.94
C ASP A 99 -0.14 -5.84 -0.45
N LEU A 100 -1.24 -5.18 -0.10
CA LEU A 100 -1.62 -4.97 1.30
C LEU A 100 -1.85 -6.30 2.04
N SER A 101 -2.31 -7.35 1.35
CA SER A 101 -2.62 -8.64 1.99
C SER A 101 -1.39 -9.28 2.64
N THR A 102 -0.21 -9.21 2.00
CA THR A 102 1.02 -9.70 2.62
C THR A 102 1.41 -8.85 3.83
N ALA A 103 1.29 -7.52 3.76
CA ALA A 103 1.58 -6.65 4.90
C ALA A 103 0.69 -6.96 6.12
N LEU A 104 -0.61 -7.18 5.91
CA LEU A 104 -1.56 -7.59 6.96
C LEU A 104 -1.26 -8.99 7.52
N THR A 105 -0.65 -9.87 6.72
CA THR A 105 -0.23 -11.21 7.18
C THR A 105 1.01 -11.12 8.07
N VAL A 106 1.99 -10.29 7.66
CA VAL A 106 3.27 -10.11 8.38
C VAL A 106 3.06 -9.29 9.67
N TYR A 107 2.25 -8.24 9.60
CA TYR A 107 2.05 -7.26 10.66
C TYR A 107 0.56 -7.12 11.06
N PRO A 108 -0.09 -8.19 11.55
CA PRO A 108 -1.54 -8.15 11.85
C PRO A 108 -1.91 -7.18 12.96
N ASP A 109 -0.94 -6.84 13.84
CA ASP A 109 -1.11 -5.95 14.98
C ASP A 109 -0.59 -4.52 14.73
N ALA A 110 -0.29 -4.16 13.47
CA ALA A 110 0.15 -2.81 13.14
C ALA A 110 -0.94 -1.78 13.48
N ASP A 111 -0.53 -0.64 14.01
CA ASP A 111 -1.42 0.50 14.21
C ASP A 111 -1.64 1.26 12.89
N GLU A 112 -0.57 1.31 12.09
CA GLU A 112 -0.56 1.95 10.79
C GLU A 112 0.28 1.16 9.78
N ILE A 113 -0.24 1.00 8.56
CA ILE A 113 0.49 0.47 7.41
C ILE A 113 0.46 1.51 6.30
N THR A 114 1.62 1.96 5.85
CA THR A 114 1.75 2.83 4.67
C THR A 114 2.41 2.08 3.53
N THR A 115 1.67 1.94 2.43
CA THR A 115 2.21 1.41 1.16
C THR A 115 2.49 2.55 0.19
N LEU A 116 3.58 2.42 -0.59
CA LEU A 116 3.89 3.36 -1.66
C LEU A 116 4.02 2.61 -2.98
N SER A 117 3.44 3.18 -4.04
CA SER A 117 3.52 2.63 -5.39
C SER A 117 3.32 3.71 -6.46
N LEU A 118 3.41 3.34 -7.73
CA LEU A 118 3.18 4.25 -8.86
C LEU A 118 1.70 4.34 -9.25
N GLU A 119 0.86 3.46 -8.73
CA GLU A 119 -0.55 3.38 -9.05
C GLU A 119 -1.36 4.37 -8.21
N PRO A 120 -2.26 5.17 -8.82
CA PRO A 120 -3.20 5.99 -8.06
C PRO A 120 -4.27 5.11 -7.40
N ALA A 121 -4.77 5.51 -6.24
CA ALA A 121 -5.92 4.86 -5.61
C ALA A 121 -7.14 4.86 -6.56
N GLY A 122 -7.35 5.97 -7.30
CA GLY A 122 -8.43 6.14 -8.27
C GLY A 122 -9.72 6.71 -7.67
N ASP A 123 -10.69 7.10 -8.53
CA ASP A 123 -11.97 7.68 -8.09
C ASP A 123 -12.88 6.58 -7.51
N PRO A 124 -13.16 6.57 -6.18
CA PRO A 124 -14.00 5.55 -5.55
C PRO A 124 -15.45 5.61 -6.04
N ARG A 125 -15.91 6.76 -6.56
CA ARG A 125 -17.25 7.01 -7.07
C ARG A 125 -17.45 6.52 -8.51
N ALA A 126 -16.40 6.00 -9.16
CA ALA A 126 -16.43 5.63 -10.58
C ALA A 126 -17.53 4.59 -10.88
N TRP A 127 -17.75 3.64 -9.97
CA TRP A 127 -18.76 2.58 -10.13
C TRP A 127 -20.16 3.14 -10.43
N SER A 128 -20.52 4.28 -9.83
CA SER A 128 -21.86 4.88 -9.97
C SER A 128 -22.08 5.57 -11.33
N LYS A 129 -21.02 5.76 -12.12
CA LYS A 129 -21.04 6.47 -13.42
C LYS A 129 -21.03 5.52 -14.61
N LEU A 130 -20.81 4.22 -14.39
CA LEU A 130 -20.69 3.23 -15.45
C LEU A 130 -22.06 2.70 -15.87
N ASP A 131 -22.27 2.57 -17.18
CA ASP A 131 -23.35 1.74 -17.72
C ASP A 131 -23.02 0.24 -17.60
N ASN A 132 -23.98 -0.63 -17.90
CA ASN A 132 -23.82 -2.07 -17.75
C ASN A 132 -22.71 -2.66 -18.63
N LYS A 133 -22.47 -2.11 -19.85
CA LYS A 133 -21.42 -2.56 -20.76
C LYS A 133 -20.05 -2.16 -20.22
N GLN A 134 -19.93 -0.94 -19.77
CA GLN A 134 -18.71 -0.40 -19.14
C GLN A 134 -18.40 -1.15 -17.84
N MET A 135 -19.40 -1.39 -16.99
CA MET A 135 -19.28 -2.16 -15.75
C MET A 135 -18.77 -3.56 -16.01
N LYS A 136 -19.35 -4.28 -16.99
CA LYS A 136 -18.89 -5.61 -17.39
C LYS A 136 -17.42 -5.63 -17.78
N THR A 137 -16.99 -4.65 -18.59
CA THR A 137 -15.59 -4.53 -19.02
C THR A 137 -14.66 -4.20 -17.85
N ALA A 138 -15.06 -3.28 -16.99
CA ALA A 138 -14.28 -2.88 -15.81
C ALA A 138 -14.11 -4.03 -14.81
N LEU A 139 -15.17 -4.79 -14.55
CA LEU A 139 -15.12 -5.98 -13.68
C LEU A 139 -14.21 -7.07 -14.25
N ALA A 140 -14.19 -7.26 -15.59
CA ALA A 140 -13.28 -8.23 -16.21
C ALA A 140 -11.80 -7.85 -16.03
N VAL A 141 -11.46 -6.56 -16.04
CA VAL A 141 -10.11 -6.07 -15.72
C VAL A 141 -9.77 -6.35 -14.25
N VAL A 142 -10.66 -5.97 -13.33
CA VAL A 142 -10.48 -6.21 -11.89
C VAL A 142 -10.31 -7.71 -11.60
N GLU A 143 -11.15 -8.59 -12.19
CA GLU A 143 -11.07 -10.04 -12.05
C GLU A 143 -9.69 -10.58 -12.46
N LYS A 144 -9.21 -10.16 -13.64
CA LYS A 144 -7.92 -10.59 -14.16
C LYS A 144 -6.78 -10.19 -13.23
N GLU A 145 -6.77 -8.94 -12.78
CA GLU A 145 -5.68 -8.40 -11.96
C GLU A 145 -5.71 -8.99 -10.52
N ILE A 146 -6.89 -9.14 -9.90
CA ILE A 146 -7.03 -9.83 -8.61
C ILE A 146 -6.57 -11.28 -8.72
N SER A 147 -7.01 -12.00 -9.74
CA SER A 147 -6.61 -13.39 -9.95
C SER A 147 -5.10 -13.53 -10.16
N SER A 148 -4.49 -12.60 -10.89
CA SER A 148 -3.04 -12.57 -11.10
C SER A 148 -2.30 -12.33 -9.78
N LEU A 149 -2.69 -11.31 -9.02
CA LEU A 149 -2.07 -10.95 -7.74
C LEU A 149 -2.08 -12.13 -6.75
N TYR A 150 -3.25 -12.73 -6.53
CA TYR A 150 -3.38 -13.79 -5.51
C TYR A 150 -2.81 -15.13 -5.95
N ARG A 151 -2.82 -15.49 -7.24
CA ARG A 151 -2.16 -16.71 -7.74
C ARG A 151 -0.64 -16.59 -7.73
N SER A 152 -0.11 -15.44 -8.10
CA SER A 152 1.34 -15.22 -8.18
C SER A 152 1.95 -14.85 -6.82
N ASN A 153 1.13 -14.30 -5.92
CA ASN A 153 1.54 -13.68 -4.66
C ASN A 153 2.59 -12.56 -4.83
N PHE A 154 2.57 -11.90 -5.97
CA PHE A 154 3.26 -10.63 -6.25
C PHE A 154 2.58 -9.91 -7.41
N SER A 155 2.76 -8.61 -7.51
CA SER A 155 2.27 -7.78 -8.61
C SER A 155 3.44 -7.26 -9.45
N VAL A 156 3.20 -7.10 -10.76
CA VAL A 156 4.13 -6.44 -11.67
C VAL A 156 3.56 -5.08 -12.01
N THR A 157 4.08 -4.03 -11.41
CA THR A 157 3.60 -2.64 -11.54
C THR A 157 3.38 -2.22 -13.00
N MET A 158 4.31 -2.54 -13.92
CA MET A 158 4.15 -2.18 -15.33
C MET A 158 2.94 -2.85 -15.99
N ASN A 159 2.65 -4.10 -15.64
CA ASN A 159 1.48 -4.80 -16.13
C ASN A 159 0.20 -4.20 -15.53
N MET A 160 0.22 -3.90 -14.23
CA MET A 160 -0.90 -3.27 -13.53
C MET A 160 -1.21 -1.88 -14.09
N ILE A 161 -0.22 -1.02 -14.29
CA ILE A 161 -0.40 0.31 -14.90
C ILE A 161 -0.99 0.17 -16.31
N GLY A 162 -0.53 -0.79 -17.10
CA GLY A 162 -1.05 -1.08 -18.45
C GLY A 162 -2.53 -1.48 -18.41
N ALA A 163 -2.90 -2.39 -17.53
CA ALA A 163 -4.28 -2.85 -17.35
C ALA A 163 -5.19 -1.74 -16.79
N MET A 164 -4.70 -0.95 -15.82
CA MET A 164 -5.44 0.15 -15.22
C MET A 164 -5.70 1.32 -16.18
N ARG A 165 -4.87 1.53 -17.21
CA ARG A 165 -5.11 2.57 -18.21
C ARG A 165 -6.43 2.40 -18.97
N GLY A 166 -6.89 1.15 -19.13
CA GLY A 166 -8.19 0.81 -19.72
C GLY A 166 -9.30 0.57 -18.70
N GLY A 167 -8.97 0.51 -17.42
CA GLY A 167 -9.91 0.24 -16.32
C GLY A 167 -10.66 1.50 -15.90
N GLN A 168 -11.97 1.38 -15.74
CA GLN A 168 -12.81 2.48 -15.28
C GLN A 168 -13.09 2.40 -13.76
N LEU A 169 -12.84 1.25 -13.13
CA LEU A 169 -12.93 1.08 -11.68
C LEU A 169 -11.57 1.34 -11.02
N PRO A 170 -11.55 1.80 -9.76
CA PRO A 170 -10.33 2.10 -9.00
C PRO A 170 -9.65 0.79 -8.54
N THR A 171 -8.94 0.12 -9.45
CA THR A 171 -8.41 -1.24 -9.23
C THR A 171 -7.46 -1.32 -8.04
N GLN A 172 -6.59 -0.31 -7.84
CA GLN A 172 -5.68 -0.24 -6.68
C GLN A 172 -6.46 -0.19 -5.35
N LEU A 173 -7.50 0.62 -5.29
CA LEU A 173 -8.38 0.68 -4.12
C LEU A 173 -9.10 -0.67 -3.90
N ILE A 174 -9.58 -1.30 -4.97
CA ILE A 174 -10.25 -2.60 -4.89
C ILE A 174 -9.28 -3.69 -4.38
N PHE A 175 -8.00 -3.66 -4.74
CA PHE A 175 -6.99 -4.55 -4.16
C PHE A 175 -6.88 -4.37 -2.65
N SER A 176 -6.82 -3.12 -2.18
CA SER A 176 -6.76 -2.82 -0.76
C SER A 176 -8.01 -3.32 -0.02
N LEU A 177 -9.18 -3.06 -0.56
CA LEU A 177 -10.45 -3.55 0.00
C LEU A 177 -10.55 -5.09 -0.03
N THR A 178 -10.03 -5.73 -1.08
CA THR A 178 -9.97 -7.20 -1.17
C THR A 178 -9.05 -7.77 -0.09
N ALA A 179 -7.90 -7.13 0.15
CA ALA A 179 -7.01 -7.54 1.23
C ALA A 179 -7.69 -7.43 2.60
N LEU A 180 -8.39 -6.32 2.88
CA LEU A 180 -9.16 -6.16 4.12
C LEU A 180 -10.18 -7.29 4.28
N LYS A 181 -10.99 -7.55 3.24
CA LYS A 181 -11.99 -8.63 3.25
C LYS A 181 -11.37 -10.00 3.53
N ILE A 182 -10.26 -10.36 2.85
CA ILE A 182 -9.59 -11.66 3.03
C ILE A 182 -9.16 -11.86 4.48
N HIS A 183 -8.71 -10.80 5.14
CA HIS A 183 -8.27 -10.82 6.54
C HIS A 183 -9.39 -10.61 7.57
N GLY A 184 -10.65 -10.48 7.12
CA GLY A 184 -11.81 -10.29 7.99
C GLY A 184 -11.89 -8.91 8.63
N TYR A 185 -11.36 -7.90 7.96
CA TYR A 185 -11.50 -6.50 8.35
C TYR A 185 -12.62 -5.79 7.59
N GLU A 186 -13.22 -4.81 8.25
CA GLU A 186 -14.21 -3.91 7.68
C GLU A 186 -13.69 -2.47 7.74
N PRO A 187 -13.87 -1.67 6.67
CA PRO A 187 -13.54 -0.26 6.70
C PRO A 187 -14.51 0.49 7.60
N THR A 188 -13.98 1.40 8.41
CA THR A 188 -14.73 2.30 9.30
C THR A 188 -14.72 3.75 8.82
N SER A 189 -13.74 4.11 7.98
CA SER A 189 -13.62 5.41 7.31
C SER A 189 -12.79 5.26 6.05
N MET A 190 -13.05 6.06 5.03
CA MET A 190 -12.20 6.16 3.84
C MET A 190 -12.16 7.61 3.38
N ARG A 191 -10.96 8.19 3.37
CA ARG A 191 -10.71 9.59 2.99
C ARG A 191 -9.56 9.69 2.03
N TYR A 192 -9.66 10.61 1.10
CA TYR A 192 -8.56 10.95 0.19
C TYR A 192 -7.79 12.15 0.71
N PHE A 193 -6.49 12.17 0.41
CA PHE A 193 -5.61 13.24 0.90
C PHE A 193 -4.54 13.63 -0.11
N LYS A 194 -3.97 14.80 0.09
CA LYS A 194 -2.72 15.27 -0.51
C LYS A 194 -1.66 15.37 0.56
N LEU A 195 -0.41 15.26 0.15
CA LEU A 195 0.74 15.57 1.00
C LEU A 195 1.21 16.99 0.69
N THR A 196 1.50 17.78 1.73
CA THR A 196 2.24 19.02 1.60
C THR A 196 3.70 18.72 1.29
N LYS A 197 4.49 19.72 0.87
CA LYS A 197 5.94 19.52 0.66
C LYS A 197 6.67 19.05 1.92
N ASP A 198 6.15 19.42 3.08
CA ASP A 198 6.68 19.03 4.39
C ASP A 198 6.13 17.67 4.89
N GLY A 199 5.35 16.98 4.07
CA GLY A 199 4.83 15.64 4.36
C GLY A 199 3.56 15.61 5.23
N ASP A 200 2.92 16.76 5.49
CA ASP A 200 1.65 16.79 6.23
C ASP A 200 0.50 16.33 5.35
N ILE A 201 -0.47 15.68 6.00
CA ILE A 201 -1.70 15.23 5.35
C ILE A 201 -2.71 16.38 5.31
N THR A 202 -3.24 16.67 4.11
CA THR A 202 -4.41 17.52 3.91
C THR A 202 -5.49 16.69 3.24
N TYR A 203 -6.58 16.41 3.95
CA TYR A 203 -7.70 15.65 3.42
C TYR A 203 -8.48 16.48 2.41
N LEU A 204 -9.04 15.81 1.39
CA LEU A 204 -9.89 16.44 0.39
C LEU A 204 -11.25 16.78 0.99
N THR A 205 -11.73 17.99 0.67
CA THR A 205 -13.06 18.48 1.02
C THR A 205 -14.03 18.36 -0.15
N ASP A 206 -15.32 18.63 0.08
CA ASP A 206 -16.31 18.71 -1.00
C ASP A 206 -15.95 19.76 -2.05
N ASP A 207 -15.36 20.88 -1.65
CA ASP A 207 -14.88 21.93 -2.56
C ASP A 207 -13.73 21.43 -3.44
N ASP A 208 -12.82 20.62 -2.89
CA ASP A 208 -11.76 19.99 -3.68
C ASP A 208 -12.34 19.01 -4.69
N LEU A 209 -13.32 18.20 -4.29
CA LEU A 209 -13.99 17.26 -5.18
C LEU A 209 -14.73 17.97 -6.32
N ALA A 210 -15.41 19.09 -6.03
CA ALA A 210 -16.06 19.91 -7.05
C ALA A 210 -15.07 20.46 -8.09
N LYS A 211 -13.82 20.79 -7.67
CA LYS A 211 -12.73 21.17 -8.59
C LYS A 211 -12.23 19.97 -9.39
N ILE A 212 -12.02 18.82 -8.73
CA ILE A 212 -11.57 17.57 -9.37
C ILE A 212 -12.59 17.09 -10.41
N ASP A 213 -13.88 17.22 -10.14
CA ASP A 213 -14.95 16.81 -11.06
C ASP A 213 -14.97 17.59 -12.37
N LYS A 214 -14.43 18.81 -12.40
CA LYS A 214 -14.25 19.61 -13.61
C LYS A 214 -13.08 19.13 -14.49
N ILE A 215 -12.20 18.27 -13.98
CA ILE A 215 -11.08 17.72 -14.74
C ILE A 215 -11.61 16.74 -15.77
N LYS A 216 -11.46 17.08 -17.06
CA LYS A 216 -11.90 16.23 -18.19
C LYS A 216 -10.96 15.05 -18.44
N ASN A 217 -9.66 15.25 -18.23
CA ASN A 217 -8.65 14.19 -18.45
C ASN A 217 -8.69 13.16 -17.32
N VAL A 218 -9.04 11.92 -17.66
CA VAL A 218 -9.20 10.81 -16.71
C VAL A 218 -7.91 10.54 -15.93
N ALA A 219 -6.75 10.58 -16.60
CA ALA A 219 -5.47 10.33 -15.93
C ALA A 219 -5.14 11.45 -14.91
N ALA A 220 -5.43 12.71 -15.26
CA ALA A 220 -5.26 13.83 -14.33
C ALA A 220 -6.24 13.75 -13.15
N LYS A 221 -7.49 13.32 -13.40
CA LYS A 221 -8.49 13.10 -12.35
C LYS A 221 -8.05 11.98 -11.39
N ASN A 222 -7.58 10.86 -11.92
CA ASN A 222 -7.07 9.75 -11.10
C ASN A 222 -5.85 10.17 -10.27
N ARG A 223 -4.96 11.02 -10.81
CA ARG A 223 -3.85 11.59 -10.03
C ARG A 223 -4.31 12.51 -8.90
N ALA A 224 -5.39 13.24 -9.09
CA ALA A 224 -5.96 14.08 -8.04
C ALA A 224 -6.57 13.24 -6.90
N LEU A 225 -6.94 11.97 -7.18
CA LEU A 225 -7.45 10.97 -6.24
C LEU A 225 -6.43 9.83 -6.07
N SER A 226 -5.17 10.17 -5.84
CA SER A 226 -4.07 9.20 -5.82
C SER A 226 -3.80 8.58 -4.47
N ASN A 227 -3.99 9.35 -3.39
CA ASN A 227 -3.68 8.89 -2.04
C ASN A 227 -4.97 8.67 -1.25
N VAL A 228 -5.04 7.54 -0.55
CA VAL A 228 -6.21 7.19 0.25
C VAL A 228 -5.79 6.70 1.63
N GLU A 229 -6.53 7.12 2.64
CA GLU A 229 -6.51 6.58 3.99
C GLU A 229 -7.78 5.75 4.22
N ILE A 230 -7.60 4.54 4.72
CA ILE A 230 -8.70 3.67 5.13
C ILE A 230 -8.47 3.30 6.60
N LYS A 231 -9.40 3.67 7.47
CA LYS A 231 -9.47 3.12 8.81
C LYS A 231 -10.30 1.85 8.76
N PHE A 232 -9.87 0.83 9.49
CA PHE A 232 -10.49 -0.48 9.44
C PHE A 232 -10.30 -1.23 10.76
N LYS A 233 -11.19 -2.18 11.03
CA LYS A 233 -11.12 -3.04 12.22
C LYS A 233 -11.77 -4.40 11.97
N LYS A 234 -11.44 -5.37 12.79
CA LYS A 234 -12.26 -6.58 12.96
C LYS A 234 -13.39 -6.29 13.93
N SER A 235 -14.44 -7.09 13.88
CA SER A 235 -15.52 -7.02 14.88
C SER A 235 -14.94 -7.11 16.29
N GLY A 236 -15.25 -6.12 17.14
CA GLY A 236 -14.72 -6.03 18.50
C GLY A 236 -13.22 -5.71 18.62
N GLY A 237 -12.50 -5.55 17.51
CA GLY A 237 -11.07 -5.28 17.47
C GLY A 237 -10.71 -3.80 17.52
N LYS A 238 -9.40 -3.55 17.69
CA LYS A 238 -8.81 -2.22 17.58
C LYS A 238 -8.91 -1.67 16.16
N GLU A 239 -9.15 -0.38 16.04
CA GLU A 239 -9.05 0.32 14.75
C GLU A 239 -7.59 0.49 14.33
N GLN A 240 -7.32 0.19 13.06
CA GLN A 240 -6.03 0.30 12.40
C GLN A 240 -6.14 1.28 11.23
N THR A 241 -5.02 1.84 10.78
CA THR A 241 -4.96 2.77 9.66
C THR A 241 -4.13 2.20 8.53
N TYR A 242 -4.69 2.20 7.33
CA TYR A 242 -3.96 1.96 6.09
C TYR A 242 -3.87 3.24 5.28
N ARG A 243 -2.67 3.55 4.78
CA ARG A 243 -2.45 4.63 3.82
C ARG A 243 -1.80 4.08 2.56
N HIS A 244 -2.40 4.41 1.43
CA HIS A 244 -1.77 4.24 0.13
C HIS A 244 -1.30 5.61 -0.35
N VAL A 245 -0.03 5.69 -0.73
CA VAL A 245 0.59 6.91 -1.28
C VAL A 245 1.12 6.60 -2.67
N MET A 246 0.62 7.31 -3.67
CA MET A 246 1.19 7.25 -5.02
C MET A 246 2.44 8.11 -5.08
N ALA A 247 3.60 7.48 -5.24
CA ALA A 247 4.87 8.18 -5.36
C ALA A 247 5.86 7.42 -6.25
N ASN A 248 6.60 8.16 -7.06
CA ASN A 248 7.82 7.64 -7.67
C ASN A 248 8.98 7.91 -6.70
N LEU A 249 9.61 6.84 -6.23
CA LEU A 249 10.61 6.87 -5.17
C LEU A 249 12.05 6.95 -5.69
N ASP A 250 12.27 7.18 -6.99
CA ASP A 250 13.60 7.50 -7.48
C ASP A 250 14.07 8.90 -7.02
N ASP A 251 15.37 9.09 -6.97
CA ASP A 251 15.98 10.28 -6.38
C ASP A 251 15.64 11.57 -7.13
N ASP A 252 15.43 11.51 -8.46
CA ASP A 252 15.08 12.66 -9.28
C ASP A 252 13.63 13.11 -9.04
N HIS A 253 12.71 12.16 -8.86
CA HIS A 253 11.32 12.46 -8.51
C HIS A 253 11.21 12.97 -7.08
N ILE A 254 11.88 12.34 -6.12
CA ILE A 254 11.93 12.83 -4.72
C ILE A 254 12.56 14.23 -4.63
N LYS A 255 13.53 14.57 -5.48
CA LYS A 255 14.11 15.91 -5.53
C LYS A 255 13.09 16.96 -6.01
N LYS A 256 12.23 16.60 -6.96
CA LYS A 256 11.18 17.48 -7.50
C LYS A 256 9.99 17.60 -6.55
N ASP A 257 9.60 16.49 -5.94
CA ASP A 257 8.50 16.39 -4.98
C ASP A 257 8.92 15.56 -3.76
N PRO A 258 9.39 16.19 -2.68
CA PRO A 258 9.85 15.50 -1.48
C PRO A 258 8.72 15.02 -0.57
N SER A 259 7.47 15.35 -0.87
CA SER A 259 6.32 15.19 0.05
C SER A 259 6.16 13.78 0.60
N ALA A 260 6.31 12.76 -0.24
CA ALA A 260 6.19 11.36 0.19
C ALA A 260 7.31 10.97 1.16
N LEU A 261 8.57 11.33 0.86
CA LEU A 261 9.70 11.02 1.75
C LEU A 261 9.58 11.80 3.06
N ALA A 262 9.25 13.09 3.01
CA ALA A 262 9.01 13.92 4.20
C ALA A 262 7.88 13.36 5.09
N HIS A 263 6.82 12.80 4.46
CA HIS A 263 5.78 12.10 5.20
C HIS A 263 6.29 10.85 5.92
N LEU A 264 7.15 10.07 5.25
CA LEU A 264 7.75 8.89 5.85
C LEU A 264 8.69 9.27 7.01
N ASP A 265 9.50 10.31 6.86
CA ASP A 265 10.45 10.78 7.90
C ASP A 265 9.73 11.15 9.21
N LYS A 266 8.50 11.69 9.13
CA LYS A 266 7.67 12.01 10.30
C LYS A 266 7.18 10.77 11.08
N LYS A 267 7.27 9.57 10.51
CA LYS A 267 6.84 8.34 11.20
C LYS A 267 7.84 7.84 12.24
N GLY A 268 9.05 8.41 12.26
CA GLY A 268 10.10 7.99 13.18
C GLY A 268 10.56 6.55 12.90
N THR A 269 10.66 5.75 13.95
CA THR A 269 11.09 4.35 13.87
C THR A 269 9.94 3.46 13.38
N VAL A 270 10.22 2.62 12.37
CA VAL A 270 9.21 1.79 11.71
C VAL A 270 9.66 0.35 11.53
N ALA A 271 8.69 -0.54 11.34
CA ALA A 271 8.91 -1.82 10.70
C ALA A 271 8.83 -1.64 9.17
N GLY A 272 9.64 -2.39 8.44
CA GLY A 272 9.72 -2.30 6.99
C GLY A 272 9.26 -3.58 6.29
N MET A 273 8.91 -3.44 5.02
CA MET A 273 8.68 -4.59 4.15
C MET A 273 9.06 -4.25 2.70
N THR A 274 9.66 -5.21 2.00
CA THR A 274 9.74 -5.21 0.53
C THR A 274 9.56 -6.63 0.03
N LYS A 275 8.86 -6.79 -1.09
CA LYS A 275 8.65 -8.09 -1.72
C LYS A 275 8.52 -7.91 -3.22
N ALA A 276 9.34 -8.64 -3.98
CA ALA A 276 9.35 -8.59 -5.44
C ALA A 276 9.47 -7.15 -6.00
N ALA A 277 10.29 -6.31 -5.35
CA ALA A 277 10.43 -4.87 -5.60
C ALA A 277 11.48 -4.55 -6.67
N SER A 278 11.65 -5.39 -7.67
CA SER A 278 12.51 -5.18 -8.86
C SER A 278 13.96 -4.75 -8.52
N TYR A 279 14.45 -5.12 -7.33
CA TYR A 279 15.79 -4.75 -6.84
C TYR A 279 16.06 -3.24 -6.76
N LEU A 280 15.01 -2.43 -6.64
CA LEU A 280 15.12 -0.96 -6.69
C LEU A 280 16.05 -0.41 -5.61
N LEU A 281 16.07 -0.99 -4.40
CA LEU A 281 16.98 -0.59 -3.34
C LEU A 281 18.46 -0.86 -3.63
N THR A 282 18.79 -1.52 -4.74
CA THR A 282 20.17 -1.77 -5.16
C THR A 282 20.69 -0.75 -6.17
N PHE A 283 19.81 -0.04 -6.86
CA PHE A 283 20.19 0.92 -7.89
C PHE A 283 20.56 2.29 -7.29
N GLY A 284 21.56 2.97 -7.89
CA GLY A 284 22.03 4.27 -7.47
C GLY A 284 20.96 5.35 -7.45
N VAL A 285 19.96 5.25 -8.33
CA VAL A 285 18.85 6.20 -8.44
C VAL A 285 17.79 6.07 -7.33
N PHE A 286 17.96 5.18 -6.35
CA PHE A 286 17.09 5.02 -5.18
C PHE A 286 17.88 5.23 -3.86
N GLU A 287 18.91 6.06 -3.88
CA GLU A 287 19.76 6.29 -2.71
C GLU A 287 19.00 6.92 -1.55
N LYS A 288 18.10 7.86 -1.82
CA LYS A 288 17.31 8.53 -0.77
C LYS A 288 16.37 7.53 -0.07
N MET A 289 15.69 6.67 -0.83
CA MET A 289 14.84 5.64 -0.23
C MET A 289 15.67 4.61 0.56
N ARG A 290 16.85 4.25 0.07
CA ARG A 290 17.78 3.37 0.78
C ARG A 290 18.27 4.01 2.09
N LYS A 291 18.60 5.32 2.09
CA LYS A 291 18.94 6.06 3.31
C LYS A 291 17.79 6.10 4.31
N TYR A 292 16.56 6.28 3.82
CA TYR A 292 15.37 6.20 4.68
C TYR A 292 15.29 4.83 5.37
N VAL A 293 15.39 3.73 4.62
CA VAL A 293 15.37 2.37 5.21
C VAL A 293 16.45 2.20 6.26
N ILE A 294 17.68 2.64 5.97
CA ILE A 294 18.81 2.57 6.92
C ILE A 294 18.54 3.39 8.19
N GLY A 295 17.95 4.57 8.06
CA GLY A 295 17.75 5.51 9.18
C GLY A 295 16.57 5.16 10.08
N HIS A 296 15.49 4.62 9.52
CA HIS A 296 14.20 4.50 10.20
C HIS A 296 13.73 3.08 10.47
N VAL A 297 14.18 2.09 9.69
CA VAL A 297 13.72 0.71 9.84
C VAL A 297 14.54 -0.01 10.92
N GLU A 298 13.85 -0.54 11.94
CA GLU A 298 14.47 -1.40 12.96
C GLU A 298 14.32 -2.89 12.65
N TRP A 299 13.23 -3.27 12.02
CA TRP A 299 12.90 -4.65 11.69
C TRP A 299 12.20 -4.72 10.35
N MET A 300 12.59 -5.65 9.50
CA MET A 300 12.07 -5.73 8.13
C MET A 300 11.94 -7.18 7.67
N VAL A 301 10.83 -7.47 6.99
CA VAL A 301 10.69 -8.68 6.16
C VAL A 301 10.91 -8.32 4.70
N SER A 302 11.75 -9.07 4.03
CA SER A 302 11.99 -8.89 2.60
C SER A 302 12.29 -10.22 1.90
N ASP A 303 12.33 -10.17 0.58
CA ASP A 303 13.05 -11.11 -0.26
C ASP A 303 14.42 -10.50 -0.68
N SER A 304 15.09 -11.07 -1.67
CA SER A 304 16.35 -10.51 -2.19
C SER A 304 16.23 -9.11 -2.82
N THR A 305 15.01 -8.56 -2.90
CA THR A 305 14.79 -7.18 -3.36
C THR A 305 14.87 -6.14 -2.22
N GLY A 306 15.12 -6.59 -0.99
CA GLY A 306 15.38 -5.73 0.16
C GLY A 306 16.76 -5.08 0.14
N LEU A 307 17.19 -4.59 1.30
CA LEU A 307 18.49 -3.93 1.46
C LEU A 307 19.63 -4.94 1.33
N PRO A 308 20.56 -4.76 0.37
CA PRO A 308 21.64 -5.73 0.15
C PRO A 308 22.60 -5.83 1.35
N PRO A 309 23.19 -7.02 1.63
CA PRO A 309 24.10 -7.23 2.78
C PRO A 309 25.25 -6.22 2.84
N LYS A 310 25.92 -5.95 1.72
CA LYS A 310 27.04 -4.97 1.66
C LYS A 310 26.65 -3.55 2.07
N VAL A 311 25.36 -3.24 2.08
CA VAL A 311 24.83 -1.94 2.51
C VAL A 311 24.26 -2.03 3.91
N GLY A 312 23.52 -3.10 4.22
CA GLY A 312 22.81 -3.24 5.48
C GLY A 312 23.72 -3.64 6.64
N GLU A 313 24.68 -4.55 6.45
CA GLU A 313 25.61 -4.96 7.52
C GLU A 313 26.43 -3.80 8.09
N PRO A 314 27.07 -2.96 7.26
CA PRO A 314 27.76 -1.76 7.77
C PRO A 314 26.83 -0.76 8.45
N ALA A 315 25.54 -0.74 8.08
CA ALA A 315 24.50 0.08 8.70
C ALA A 315 23.92 -0.53 9.99
N GLY A 316 24.47 -1.66 10.43
CA GLY A 316 24.08 -2.32 11.68
C GLY A 316 22.93 -3.31 11.57
N PHE A 317 22.58 -3.78 10.36
CA PHE A 317 21.59 -4.84 10.20
C PHE A 317 22.18 -6.24 10.32
N GLU A 318 21.48 -7.11 11.03
CA GLU A 318 21.66 -8.55 10.99
C GLU A 318 20.62 -9.17 10.05
N TYR A 319 21.02 -10.25 9.38
CA TYR A 319 20.21 -10.94 8.40
C TYR A 319 19.93 -12.36 8.86
N GLU A 320 18.69 -12.81 8.66
CA GLU A 320 18.27 -14.20 8.85
C GLU A 320 17.55 -14.67 7.58
N THR A 321 18.00 -15.78 7.01
CA THR A 321 17.52 -16.28 5.72
C THR A 321 16.66 -17.53 5.85
N TRP A 322 15.60 -17.60 5.03
CA TRP A 322 14.65 -18.71 4.96
C TRP A 322 14.37 -19.08 3.50
N GLY A 323 14.21 -20.36 3.25
CA GLY A 323 14.01 -20.90 1.89
C GLY A 323 15.31 -21.01 1.11
N THR A 324 15.22 -20.89 -0.22
CA THR A 324 16.35 -21.06 -1.12
C THR A 324 16.44 -19.92 -2.12
N TYR A 325 17.61 -19.28 -2.16
CA TYR A 325 17.90 -18.24 -3.15
C TYR A 325 18.60 -18.85 -4.36
N THR A 326 17.98 -18.81 -5.52
CA THR A 326 18.49 -19.43 -6.75
C THR A 326 19.04 -18.46 -7.77
N ALA A 327 18.80 -17.18 -7.60
CA ALA A 327 19.16 -16.14 -8.58
C ALA A 327 18.53 -16.31 -9.98
N SER A 328 17.48 -17.13 -10.09
CA SER A 328 16.90 -17.52 -11.38
C SER A 328 15.99 -16.47 -12.01
N ASN A 329 15.74 -15.35 -11.32
CA ASN A 329 14.81 -14.32 -11.76
C ASN A 329 15.51 -13.02 -12.18
N MET A 330 14.78 -11.93 -12.28
CA MET A 330 15.19 -10.63 -12.84
C MET A 330 16.56 -10.09 -12.39
N ALA A 331 17.17 -10.67 -11.35
CA ALA A 331 18.53 -10.36 -10.90
C ALA A 331 19.60 -11.37 -11.35
N ALA A 332 19.25 -12.34 -12.15
CA ALA A 332 20.25 -13.31 -12.64
C ALA A 332 21.39 -12.54 -13.34
N GLY A 333 22.59 -12.56 -12.75
CA GLY A 333 23.76 -11.80 -13.24
C GLY A 333 23.89 -10.37 -12.73
N GLY A 334 22.96 -9.86 -11.92
CA GLY A 334 23.09 -8.52 -11.32
C GLY A 334 24.13 -8.47 -10.19
N PRO A 335 24.65 -7.25 -9.87
CA PRO A 335 25.76 -7.05 -8.92
C PRO A 335 25.45 -7.49 -7.47
N VAL A 336 24.18 -7.67 -7.15
CA VAL A 336 23.73 -8.12 -5.81
C VAL A 336 23.59 -9.65 -5.69
N THR A 337 23.56 -10.36 -6.81
CA THR A 337 23.42 -11.82 -6.81
C THR A 337 24.49 -12.54 -6.00
N PRO A 338 25.80 -12.19 -6.13
CA PRO A 338 26.85 -12.84 -5.33
C PRO A 338 26.65 -12.63 -3.82
N GLN A 339 26.27 -11.44 -3.38
CA GLN A 339 26.05 -11.13 -1.97
C GLN A 339 24.95 -12.00 -1.34
N TRP A 340 23.82 -12.17 -2.05
CA TRP A 340 22.74 -13.01 -1.59
C TRP A 340 23.14 -14.50 -1.56
N LYS A 341 23.88 -14.97 -2.57
CA LYS A 341 24.41 -16.35 -2.58
C LYS A 341 25.33 -16.60 -1.40
N GLU A 342 26.24 -15.68 -1.11
CA GLU A 342 27.17 -15.75 0.02
C GLU A 342 26.41 -15.75 1.35
N LEU A 343 25.44 -14.83 1.52
CA LEU A 343 24.61 -14.77 2.72
C LEU A 343 23.87 -16.08 2.96
N TYR A 344 23.17 -16.61 1.94
CA TYR A 344 22.41 -17.86 2.06
C TYR A 344 23.31 -19.08 2.30
N LYS A 345 24.54 -19.06 1.80
CA LYS A 345 25.54 -20.12 2.05
C LYS A 345 26.09 -20.07 3.47
N ALA A 346 26.26 -18.86 4.02
CA ALA A 346 26.81 -18.67 5.38
C ALA A 346 25.79 -18.91 6.49
N GLN A 347 24.49 -18.82 6.19
CA GLN A 347 23.41 -19.01 7.16
C GLN A 347 23.01 -20.48 7.31
N PRO A 348 22.48 -20.88 8.49
CA PRO A 348 21.84 -22.17 8.64
C PRO A 348 20.71 -22.35 7.61
N LYS A 349 20.60 -23.55 7.04
CA LYS A 349 19.47 -23.87 6.15
C LYS A 349 18.18 -23.90 6.95
N ARG A 350 17.22 -23.04 6.59
CA ARG A 350 15.88 -22.98 7.18
C ARG A 350 14.86 -23.16 6.06
N GLU A 351 13.93 -24.06 6.25
CA GLU A 351 12.88 -24.30 5.26
C GLU A 351 11.84 -23.18 5.27
N LEU A 352 11.29 -22.87 4.10
CA LEU A 352 10.17 -21.97 3.93
C LEU A 352 9.03 -22.75 3.25
N ALA A 353 7.95 -22.97 3.98
CA ALA A 353 6.84 -23.81 3.53
C ALA A 353 5.87 -23.11 2.57
N PHE A 354 6.07 -21.82 2.29
CA PHE A 354 5.19 -21.01 1.44
C PHE A 354 6.00 -20.14 0.48
N ARG A 355 5.33 -19.66 -0.56
CA ARG A 355 5.94 -18.76 -1.56
C ARG A 355 6.12 -17.37 -0.97
N PHE A 356 7.33 -16.81 -1.14
CA PHE A 356 7.60 -15.41 -0.79
C PHE A 356 8.62 -14.82 -1.78
N GLY A 357 8.40 -13.58 -2.18
CA GLY A 357 9.24 -12.89 -3.15
C GLY A 357 9.12 -13.45 -4.58
N TYR A 358 10.15 -13.22 -5.38
CA TYR A 358 10.20 -13.77 -6.74
C TYR A 358 10.36 -15.30 -6.71
N PRO A 359 9.35 -16.03 -7.21
CA PRO A 359 9.42 -17.49 -7.16
C PRO A 359 10.41 -18.02 -8.20
N ASP A 360 11.14 -19.07 -7.82
CA ASP A 360 11.66 -20.03 -8.77
C ASP A 360 10.53 -20.99 -9.17
N LYS A 361 10.54 -21.49 -10.42
CA LYS A 361 9.51 -22.42 -10.92
C LYS A 361 9.40 -23.71 -10.10
N LYS A 362 10.45 -24.09 -9.36
CA LYS A 362 10.55 -25.32 -8.60
C LYS A 362 10.59 -25.14 -7.07
N LEU A 363 10.76 -23.92 -6.57
CA LEU A 363 10.99 -23.65 -5.16
C LEU A 363 9.99 -22.64 -4.62
N ASN A 364 9.71 -22.69 -3.33
CA ASN A 364 8.76 -21.79 -2.66
C ASN A 364 9.23 -20.35 -2.58
N GLY A 365 10.46 -20.06 -3.01
CA GLY A 365 11.04 -18.73 -2.92
C GLY A 365 11.96 -18.57 -1.71
N HIS A 366 12.20 -17.34 -1.32
CA HIS A 366 13.14 -17.01 -0.28
C HIS A 366 12.65 -15.78 0.51
N LEU A 367 12.88 -15.82 1.81
CA LEU A 367 12.50 -14.77 2.73
C LEU A 367 13.72 -14.39 3.57
N ILE A 368 13.83 -13.12 3.87
CA ILE A 368 14.91 -12.51 4.65
C ILE A 368 14.28 -11.67 5.75
N ILE A 369 14.66 -11.95 6.98
CA ILE A 369 14.39 -11.07 8.11
C ILE A 369 15.64 -10.24 8.35
N MET A 370 15.46 -8.93 8.44
CA MET A 370 16.49 -7.97 8.78
C MET A 370 16.11 -7.29 10.08
N LYS A 371 17.07 -7.18 10.99
CA LYS A 371 16.87 -6.49 12.28
C LYS A 371 18.09 -5.65 12.60
N LYS A 372 17.87 -4.44 13.12
CA LYS A 372 18.95 -3.57 13.56
C LYS A 372 19.57 -4.09 14.84
N LYS A 373 20.89 -4.14 14.93
CA LYS A 373 21.60 -4.42 16.17
C LYS A 373 21.24 -3.36 17.21
N LYS A 374 20.93 -3.79 18.42
CA LYS A 374 20.74 -2.91 19.56
C LYS A 374 22.08 -2.43 20.10
#